data_9733aa9ff25d9900411eea5d1392bb61
#
_entry.id   9733aa9ff25d9900411eea5d1392bb61
#
_cell.length_a   1.000
_cell.length_b   1.000
_cell.length_c   1.000
_cell.angle_alpha   90.00
_cell.angle_beta   90.00
_cell.angle_gamma   90.00
#
_symmetry.space_group_name_H-M   'P 1'
#
loop_
_entity.id
_entity.type
_entity.pdbx_description
1 polymer ?
#
loop_
_entity_poly.entity_id
_entity_poly.type
_entity_poly.pdbx_seq_one_letter_code
_entity_poly.pdbx_strand_id
1 'polypeptide(L)'
;MLARSVGLAYAAANRRDFDSVLVGWDPGGQYHPSGDLLPPDLETVFYGHDGYLELWRYWLDAFADIRWDPEEILDFGDRLLVTTQQRGRGSGSGVAVSEPVFQLFTLRRGLVVRQEDFLDRSKALEAAALPTLSGPVSRGQVR
;
A
#
# COMPACT_ATOMS: atom_id res chain seq x y z
N MET A 1 0.33 -12.92 14.97
CA MET A 1 1.11 -11.72 15.25
C MET A 1 1.19 -10.77 14.06
N LEU A 2 1.60 -11.27 12.90
CA LEU A 2 1.69 -10.46 11.70
C LEU A 2 0.34 -9.89 11.28
N ALA A 3 -0.69 -10.73 11.27
CA ALA A 3 -2.03 -10.29 10.92
C ALA A 3 -2.53 -9.18 11.85
N ARG A 4 -2.19 -9.27 13.12
CA ARG A 4 -2.57 -8.26 14.10
C ARG A 4 -1.87 -6.92 13.81
N SER A 5 -0.57 -6.97 13.49
CA SER A 5 0.19 -5.75 13.17
C SER A 5 -0.36 -5.07 11.91
N VAL A 6 -0.70 -5.86 10.90
CA VAL A 6 -1.32 -5.34 9.68
C VAL A 6 -2.67 -4.69 10.01
N GLY A 7 -3.50 -5.39 10.78
CA GLY A 7 -4.80 -4.85 11.17
C GLY A 7 -4.70 -3.53 11.92
N LEU A 8 -3.72 -3.42 12.82
CA LEU A 8 -3.50 -2.18 13.58
C LEU A 8 -3.07 -1.04 12.66
N ALA A 9 -2.23 -1.33 11.65
CA ALA A 9 -1.79 -0.32 10.70
C ALA A 9 -2.96 0.20 9.86
N TYR A 10 -3.81 -0.69 9.37
CA TYR A 10 -4.99 -0.27 8.60
C TYR A 10 -5.98 0.51 9.46
N ALA A 11 -6.19 0.08 10.71
CA ALA A 11 -7.05 0.81 11.62
C ALA A 11 -6.52 2.22 11.87
N ALA A 12 -5.20 2.36 12.04
CA ALA A 12 -4.57 3.65 12.22
C ALA A 12 -4.76 4.54 10.99
N ALA A 13 -4.54 3.99 9.79
CA ALA A 13 -4.71 4.74 8.56
C ALA A 13 -6.16 5.18 8.39
N ASN A 14 -7.11 4.31 8.70
CA ASN A 14 -8.54 4.61 8.56
C ASN A 14 -9.01 5.70 9.53
N ARG A 15 -8.35 5.85 10.68
CA ARG A 15 -8.66 6.95 11.60
C ARG A 15 -7.73 8.16 11.41
N ARG A 16 -6.90 8.13 10.36
CA ARG A 16 -5.97 9.21 9.97
C ARG A 16 -4.85 9.44 10.98
N ASP A 17 -4.50 8.40 11.72
CA ASP A 17 -3.35 8.43 12.63
C ASP A 17 -2.11 7.98 11.86
N PHE A 18 -1.62 8.87 11.01
CA PHE A 18 -0.50 8.56 10.12
C PHE A 18 0.82 8.41 10.85
N ASP A 19 0.97 9.08 11.98
CA ASP A 19 2.19 8.93 12.79
C ASP A 19 2.35 7.47 13.22
N SER A 20 1.26 6.82 13.64
CA SER A 20 1.29 5.41 14.01
C SER A 20 1.60 4.50 12.84
N VAL A 21 1.07 4.82 11.66
CA VAL A 21 1.37 4.04 10.44
C VAL A 21 2.85 4.16 10.09
N LEU A 22 3.37 5.39 10.10
CA LEU A 22 4.72 5.67 9.63
C LEU A 22 5.81 5.17 10.55
N VAL A 23 5.48 4.80 11.79
CA VAL A 23 6.42 4.10 12.67
C VAL A 23 6.88 2.80 12.01
N GLY A 24 6.01 2.12 11.25
CA GLY A 24 6.35 0.90 10.54
C GLY A 24 6.91 1.10 9.15
N TRP A 25 7.12 2.34 8.73
CA TRP A 25 7.65 2.67 7.41
C TRP A 25 9.08 3.17 7.51
N ASP A 26 9.95 2.61 6.67
CA ASP A 26 11.31 3.12 6.53
C ASP A 26 11.25 4.56 6.04
N PRO A 27 12.07 5.49 6.58
CA PRO A 27 12.09 6.88 6.10
C PRO A 27 12.40 7.01 4.61
N GLY A 28 13.09 6.03 4.03
CA GLY A 28 13.38 6.00 2.60
C GLY A 28 12.41 5.13 1.80
N GLY A 29 11.29 4.74 2.39
CA GLY A 29 10.34 3.87 1.74
C GLY A 29 9.69 4.50 0.51
N GLN A 30 9.19 3.66 -0.38
CA GLN A 30 8.56 4.09 -1.62
C GLN A 30 7.11 3.61 -1.66
N TYR A 31 6.22 4.45 -2.17
CA TYR A 31 4.84 4.09 -2.40
C TYR A 31 4.55 4.20 -3.90
N HIS A 32 4.12 3.08 -4.49
CA HIS A 32 3.77 2.97 -5.91
C HIS A 32 2.26 2.72 -6.01
N PRO A 33 1.44 3.76 -6.07
CA PRO A 33 0.00 3.54 -6.25
C PRO A 33 -0.27 3.03 -7.66
N SER A 34 -1.41 2.39 -7.85
CA SER A 34 -1.80 1.97 -9.19
C SER A 34 -2.02 3.22 -10.05
N GLY A 35 -1.43 3.21 -11.25
CA GLY A 35 -1.60 4.32 -12.19
C GLY A 35 -3.06 4.56 -12.57
N ASP A 36 -3.89 3.52 -12.44
CA ASP A 36 -5.32 3.65 -12.74
C ASP A 36 -6.06 4.47 -11.68
N LEU A 37 -5.45 4.70 -10.53
CA LEU A 37 -6.04 5.47 -9.44
C LEU A 37 -5.58 6.92 -9.43
N LEU A 38 -4.73 7.33 -10.36
CA LEU A 38 -4.14 8.65 -10.36
C LEU A 38 -4.40 9.37 -11.68
N PRO A 39 -4.50 10.71 -11.66
CA PRO A 39 -4.53 11.49 -12.89
C PRO A 39 -3.21 11.30 -13.67
N PRO A 40 -3.24 11.44 -15.00
CA PRO A 40 -2.04 11.19 -15.82
C PRO A 40 -0.86 12.11 -15.52
N ASP A 41 -1.10 13.27 -14.94
CA ASP A 41 -0.07 14.26 -14.65
C ASP A 41 0.49 14.14 -13.23
N LEU A 42 0.01 13.19 -12.43
CA LEU A 42 0.50 12.99 -11.08
C LEU A 42 1.66 12.00 -11.10
N GLU A 43 2.62 12.20 -10.20
CA GLU A 43 3.75 11.28 -10.09
C GLU A 43 3.27 9.88 -9.73
N THR A 44 3.97 8.87 -10.25
CA THR A 44 3.61 7.47 -10.03
C THR A 44 4.33 6.86 -8.84
N VAL A 45 5.34 7.54 -8.30
CA VAL A 45 6.09 7.06 -7.12
C VAL A 45 6.20 8.20 -6.12
N PHE A 46 5.90 7.88 -4.87
CA PHE A 46 5.99 8.82 -3.76
C PHE A 46 7.04 8.32 -2.79
N TYR A 47 7.93 9.20 -2.34
CA TYR A 47 9.11 8.82 -1.58
C TYR A 47 9.03 9.27 -0.13
N GLY A 48 9.39 8.38 0.78
CA GLY A 48 9.53 8.68 2.19
C GLY A 48 8.22 8.96 2.90
N HIS A 49 8.33 9.40 4.14
CA HIS A 49 7.16 9.74 4.94
C HIS A 49 6.40 10.92 4.34
N ASP A 50 7.11 11.90 3.82
CA ASP A 50 6.47 13.07 3.20
C ASP A 50 5.68 12.67 1.96
N GLY A 51 6.23 11.78 1.15
CA GLY A 51 5.54 11.28 -0.04
C GLY A 51 4.28 10.51 0.31
N TYR A 52 4.36 9.68 1.34
CA TYR A 52 3.19 8.95 1.84
C TYR A 52 2.08 9.91 2.26
N LEU A 53 2.43 10.96 3.00
CA LEU A 53 1.45 11.96 3.46
C LEU A 53 0.89 12.78 2.30
N GLU A 54 1.71 13.08 1.32
CA GLU A 54 1.27 13.81 0.13
C GLU A 54 0.21 13.01 -0.63
N LEU A 55 0.44 11.72 -0.81
CA LEU A 55 -0.51 10.86 -1.50
C LEU A 55 -1.84 10.76 -0.71
N TRP A 56 -1.76 10.65 0.61
CA TRP A 56 -2.97 10.63 1.44
C TRP A 56 -3.75 11.93 1.36
N ARG A 57 -3.08 13.08 1.26
CA ARG A 57 -3.77 14.35 1.05
C ARG A 57 -4.56 14.34 -0.25
N TYR A 58 -3.96 13.78 -1.29
CA TYR A 58 -4.65 13.64 -2.58
C TYR A 58 -5.89 12.76 -2.44
N TRP A 59 -5.75 11.59 -1.80
CA TRP A 59 -6.89 10.70 -1.59
C TRP A 59 -8.01 11.38 -0.79
N LEU A 60 -7.66 12.10 0.26
CA LEU A 60 -8.64 12.76 1.13
C LEU A 60 -9.35 13.92 0.42
N ASP A 61 -8.66 14.58 -0.50
CA ASP A 61 -9.30 15.61 -1.33
C ASP A 61 -10.27 15.00 -2.33
N ALA A 62 -9.91 13.85 -2.90
CA ALA A 62 -10.74 13.20 -3.90
C ALA A 62 -11.93 12.44 -3.29
N PHE A 63 -11.76 11.88 -2.09
CA PHE A 63 -12.78 11.07 -1.43
C PHE A 63 -12.89 11.47 0.03
N ALA A 64 -14.07 11.95 0.41
CA ALA A 64 -14.29 12.52 1.74
C ALA A 64 -14.07 11.50 2.87
N ASP A 65 -14.44 10.25 2.65
CA ASP A 65 -14.41 9.22 3.68
C ASP A 65 -13.76 7.93 3.20
N ILE A 66 -12.64 8.07 2.48
CA ILE A 66 -11.93 6.90 1.97
C ILE A 66 -11.44 6.04 3.12
N ARG A 67 -11.60 4.71 2.96
CA ARG A 67 -11.07 3.74 3.90
C ARG A 67 -10.71 2.45 3.18
N TRP A 68 -9.77 1.72 3.74
CA TRP A 68 -9.37 0.42 3.25
C TRP A 68 -9.56 -0.61 4.36
N ASP A 69 -10.37 -1.64 4.07
CA ASP A 69 -10.63 -2.72 5.01
C ASP A 69 -9.89 -3.98 4.55
N PRO A 70 -8.90 -4.47 5.32
CA PRO A 70 -8.16 -5.67 4.92
C PRO A 70 -9.04 -6.90 5.06
N GLU A 71 -8.95 -7.80 4.08
CA GLU A 71 -9.74 -9.03 4.05
C GLU A 71 -8.88 -10.28 4.05
N GLU A 72 -7.73 -10.25 3.40
CA GLU A 72 -6.87 -11.42 3.29
C GLU A 72 -5.41 -10.97 3.32
N ILE A 73 -4.56 -11.74 3.97
CA ILE A 73 -3.13 -11.48 4.03
C ILE A 73 -2.40 -12.73 3.57
N LEU A 74 -1.57 -12.59 2.53
CA LEU A 74 -0.70 -13.66 2.06
C LEU A 74 0.74 -13.29 2.40
N ASP A 75 1.42 -14.20 3.06
CA ASP A 75 2.78 -14.01 3.56
C ASP A 75 3.77 -14.69 2.63
N PHE A 76 4.63 -13.91 1.98
CA PHE A 76 5.67 -14.40 1.07
C PHE A 76 7.07 -14.22 1.67
N GLY A 77 7.15 -14.13 3.00
CA GLY A 77 8.43 -13.95 3.69
C GLY A 77 8.74 -12.48 3.90
N ASP A 78 9.53 -11.89 3.02
CA ASP A 78 9.84 -10.47 3.09
C ASP A 78 8.77 -9.59 2.43
N ARG A 79 7.71 -10.19 1.94
CA ARG A 79 6.60 -9.48 1.31
C ARG A 79 5.27 -9.96 1.85
N LEU A 80 4.36 -9.01 1.99
CA LEU A 80 2.97 -9.30 2.38
C LEU A 80 2.06 -8.75 1.31
N LEU A 81 1.14 -9.59 0.83
CA LEU A 81 0.11 -9.13 -0.08
C LEU A 81 -1.20 -9.07 0.68
N VAL A 82 -1.74 -7.88 0.81
CA VAL A 82 -2.99 -7.66 1.55
C VAL A 82 -4.09 -7.31 0.55
N THR A 83 -5.14 -8.13 0.55
CA THR A 83 -6.34 -7.82 -0.21
C THR A 83 -7.21 -6.91 0.64
N THR A 84 -7.55 -5.75 0.11
CA THR A 84 -8.40 -4.80 0.82
C THR A 84 -9.66 -4.50 0.02
N GLN A 85 -10.69 -4.03 0.69
CA GLN A 85 -11.82 -3.41 0.04
C GLN A 85 -11.70 -1.91 0.28
N GLN A 86 -11.51 -1.15 -0.80
CA GLN A 86 -11.45 0.29 -0.73
C GLN A 86 -12.86 0.85 -0.87
N ARG A 87 -13.23 1.76 0.02
CA ARG A 87 -14.54 2.40 0.01
C ARG A 87 -14.38 3.90 0.21
N GLY A 88 -15.27 4.66 -0.40
CA GLY A 88 -15.28 6.11 -0.22
C GLY A 88 -16.37 6.76 -1.05
N ARG A 89 -16.50 8.07 -0.88
CA ARG A 89 -17.41 8.89 -1.68
C ARG A 89 -16.62 10.00 -2.34
N GLY A 90 -16.87 10.20 -3.63
CA GLY A 90 -16.26 11.33 -4.34
C GLY A 90 -16.70 12.64 -3.68
N SER A 91 -15.74 13.52 -3.39
CA SER A 91 -15.99 14.78 -2.69
C SER A 91 -16.92 15.70 -3.46
N GLY A 92 -16.81 15.73 -4.77
CA GLY A 92 -17.65 16.58 -5.61
C GLY A 92 -18.98 15.94 -5.97
N SER A 93 -18.95 14.64 -6.32
CA SER A 93 -20.11 13.95 -6.85
C SER A 93 -20.97 13.30 -5.79
N GLY A 94 -20.40 12.96 -4.64
CA GLY A 94 -21.08 12.18 -3.60
C GLY A 94 -21.31 10.73 -3.99
N VAL A 95 -20.76 10.28 -5.12
CA VAL A 95 -20.94 8.91 -5.60
C VAL A 95 -20.12 7.95 -4.75
N ALA A 96 -20.75 6.90 -4.26
CA ALA A 96 -20.08 5.86 -3.49
C ALA A 96 -19.24 4.99 -4.40
N VAL A 97 -18.01 4.70 -3.96
CA VAL A 97 -17.07 3.83 -4.68
C VAL A 97 -16.69 2.69 -3.75
N SER A 98 -16.65 1.47 -4.30
CA SER A 98 -16.20 0.31 -3.56
C SER A 98 -15.53 -0.64 -4.53
N GLU A 99 -14.27 -1.00 -4.28
CA GLU A 99 -13.51 -1.88 -5.16
C GLU A 99 -12.39 -2.57 -4.40
N PRO A 100 -12.00 -3.77 -4.84
CA PRO A 100 -10.83 -4.41 -4.24
C PRO A 100 -9.55 -3.72 -4.68
N VAL A 101 -8.63 -3.56 -3.74
CA VAL A 101 -7.27 -3.07 -4.02
C VAL A 101 -6.31 -4.04 -3.36
N PHE A 102 -5.30 -4.45 -4.09
CA PHE A 102 -4.30 -5.41 -3.63
C PHE A 102 -3.03 -4.64 -3.32
N GLN A 103 -2.62 -4.65 -2.04
CA GLN A 103 -1.47 -3.87 -1.60
C GLN A 103 -0.32 -4.80 -1.24
N LEU A 104 0.78 -4.66 -1.96
CA LEU A 104 1.97 -5.46 -1.77
C LEU A 104 3.01 -4.65 -1.00
N PHE A 105 3.36 -5.15 0.19
CA PHE A 105 4.35 -4.52 1.05
C PHE A 105 5.63 -5.32 1.01
N THR A 106 6.76 -4.66 0.75
CA THR A 106 8.08 -5.24 0.88
C THR A 106 8.67 -4.76 2.19
N LEU A 107 9.14 -5.69 3.01
CA LEU A 107 9.66 -5.40 4.34
C LEU A 107 11.15 -5.66 4.42
N ARG A 108 11.85 -4.83 5.16
CA ARG A 108 13.25 -5.03 5.48
C ARG A 108 13.46 -4.59 6.92
N ARG A 109 14.00 -5.51 7.74
CA ARG A 109 14.22 -5.27 9.18
C ARG A 109 12.94 -4.82 9.88
N GLY A 110 11.81 -5.38 9.46
CA GLY A 110 10.52 -5.07 10.06
C GLY A 110 9.88 -3.78 9.61
N LEU A 111 10.50 -3.04 8.69
CA LEU A 111 9.96 -1.79 8.17
C LEU A 111 9.52 -1.94 6.71
N VAL A 112 8.47 -1.24 6.36
CA VAL A 112 8.02 -1.19 4.97
C VAL A 112 9.00 -0.33 4.18
N VAL A 113 9.65 -0.91 3.18
CA VAL A 113 10.54 -0.19 2.29
C VAL A 113 9.89 0.09 0.94
N ARG A 114 8.78 -0.60 0.64
CA ARG A 114 8.07 -0.41 -0.62
C ARG A 114 6.63 -0.87 -0.46
N GLN A 115 5.71 -0.08 -0.95
CA GLN A 115 4.30 -0.44 -1.06
C GLN A 115 3.87 -0.26 -2.51
N GLU A 116 3.21 -1.27 -3.07
CA GLU A 116 2.71 -1.23 -4.44
C GLU A 116 1.23 -1.60 -4.43
N ASP A 117 0.41 -0.78 -5.06
CA ASP A 117 -1.03 -1.04 -5.15
C ASP A 117 -1.38 -1.56 -6.53
N PHE A 118 -2.26 -2.55 -6.58
CA PHE A 118 -2.74 -3.15 -7.81
C PHE A 118 -4.26 -3.25 -7.77
N LEU A 119 -4.89 -3.08 -8.93
CA LEU A 119 -6.32 -3.33 -9.08
C LEU A 119 -6.60 -4.74 -9.62
N ASP A 120 -5.57 -5.40 -10.13
CA ASP A 120 -5.66 -6.74 -10.72
C ASP A 120 -4.94 -7.74 -9.81
N ARG A 121 -5.69 -8.74 -9.32
CA ARG A 121 -5.13 -9.74 -8.42
C ARG A 121 -3.99 -10.53 -9.07
N SER A 122 -4.12 -10.88 -10.35
CA SER A 122 -3.08 -11.65 -11.05
C SER A 122 -1.76 -10.88 -11.11
N LYS A 123 -1.83 -9.59 -11.41
CA LYS A 123 -0.62 -8.75 -11.45
C LYS A 123 0.02 -8.62 -10.07
N ALA A 124 -0.82 -8.50 -9.04
CA ALA A 124 -0.32 -8.42 -7.66
C ALA A 124 0.41 -9.71 -7.28
N LEU A 125 -0.17 -10.87 -7.61
CA LEU A 125 0.44 -12.16 -7.32
C LEU A 125 1.75 -12.35 -8.09
N GLU A 126 1.80 -11.93 -9.35
CA GLU A 126 3.03 -11.98 -10.14
C GLU A 126 4.13 -11.12 -9.49
N ALA A 127 3.78 -9.91 -9.07
CA ALA A 127 4.73 -9.03 -8.41
C ALA A 127 5.23 -9.62 -7.09
N ALA A 128 4.33 -10.24 -6.33
CA ALA A 128 4.69 -10.85 -5.05
C ALA A 128 5.64 -12.04 -5.21
N ALA A 129 5.55 -12.73 -6.34
CA ALA A 129 6.39 -13.90 -6.62
C ALA A 129 7.75 -13.54 -7.18
N LEU A 130 7.96 -12.29 -7.63
CA LEU A 130 9.24 -11.88 -8.19
C LEU A 130 10.29 -11.74 -7.10
N PRO A 131 11.58 -12.05 -7.41
CA PRO A 131 12.64 -11.80 -6.44
C PRO A 131 12.73 -10.32 -6.10
N THR A 132 13.10 -10.01 -4.85
CA THR A 132 13.34 -8.62 -4.47
C THR A 132 14.58 -8.11 -5.19
N LEU A 133 14.47 -6.92 -5.77
CA LEU A 133 15.56 -6.31 -6.50
C LEU A 133 16.55 -5.59 -5.60
N SER A 134 16.21 -5.49 -4.33
CA SER A 134 17.01 -4.72 -3.41
C SER A 134 18.07 -5.59 -2.78
N GLY A 135 18.93 -6.01 -3.27
CA GLY A 135 19.90 -6.83 -2.67
C GLY A 135 20.50 -7.74 -3.67
N PRO A 136 21.65 -8.25 -3.36
CA PRO A 136 22.27 -9.22 -4.14
C PRO A 136 21.40 -10.40 -4.06
N VAL A 137 20.76 -10.55 -4.79
CA VAL A 137 19.93 -11.64 -4.69
C VAL A 137 20.57 -12.96 -4.82
N SER A 138 20.64 -12.68 -4.49
CA SER A 138 20.95 -13.32 -4.62
C SER A 138 20.64 -14.14 -4.85
N ARG A 139 20.67 -14.39 -4.95
CA ARG A 139 20.46 -15.04 -5.12
C ARG A 139 20.01 -15.78 -5.19
N GLY A 140 19.95 -16.05 -5.30
CA GLY A 140 19.55 -16.78 -5.45
C GLY A 140 18.95 -16.99 -5.10
N GLN A 141 18.99 -16.84 -5.06
CA GLN A 141 18.62 -17.07 -4.88
C GLN A 141 18.04 -17.41 -5.04
N VAL A 142 18.19 -17.71 -5.28
CA VAL A 142 17.76 -18.07 -5.51
C VAL A 142 17.31 -18.52 -5.46
N ARG A 143 17.22 -18.88 -5.54
CA ARG A 143 16.80 -19.43 -5.53
C ARG A 143 16.39 -19.74 -5.75
#